data_f919229f5f9b159263dfef292de28647
#
_entry.id   f919229f5f9b159263dfef292de28647
#
_cell.length_a   1.000
_cell.length_b   1.000
_cell.length_c   1.000
_cell.angle_alpha   90.00
_cell.angle_beta   90.00
_cell.angle_gamma   90.00
#
_symmetry.space_group_name_H-M   'P 1'
#
loop_
_entity.id
_entity.type
_entity.pdbx_description
1 polymer ?
#
loop_
_entity_poly.entity_id
_entity_poly.type
_entity_poly.pdbx_seq_one_letter_code
_entity_poly.pdbx_strand_id
1 'polypeptide(L)'
;MTTVSEAPVSRRPERVRPAGYARVRLGRGSFLLHRRAAVVAVALTVLLAGVSVAYLSVGESFIPPSEVVRVLSGQPSPDELVVGTLRLPRMVVGLLVGLAFGVAGALIQTVARNPLASPDIIGISQGAGALTVGAMTFGVTSFAVLPYLSVAGGVLAAALVYVFAWRGGLHATRFVLIGIGFAIALRSVTTLFLTKGDYLVAQQAQVWMTGSLNGRGWDEAAPLGWLLVALLPAALWAAYAQRTVSMDDDTATALGVPLGRVRLGLVLLGVVLASVATGAAGPVDFVALLAPQIARRMTRTAQIPLLCSALLGAVIVVFADLLARRLLSPTELPVGVLTAAVGAPYLIWLIVRGRTGRPGRTAGGNA
;
A
#
# COMPACT_ATOMS: atom_id res chain seq x y z
N MET A 1 8.98 -42.49 -59.36
CA MET A 1 7.75 -41.82 -58.98
C MET A 1 7.39 -42.33 -57.61
N THR A 2 7.82 -41.65 -56.55
CA THR A 2 7.55 -41.98 -55.15
C THR A 2 6.51 -40.99 -54.63
N THR A 3 5.32 -41.50 -54.43
CA THR A 3 4.18 -40.71 -53.89
C THR A 3 4.45 -40.43 -52.42
N VAL A 4 4.68 -39.14 -52.09
CA VAL A 4 4.69 -38.66 -50.67
C VAL A 4 3.24 -38.59 -50.22
N SER A 5 2.89 -39.49 -49.27
CA SER A 5 1.61 -39.46 -48.58
C SER A 5 1.60 -38.29 -47.57
N GLU A 6 0.84 -37.23 -47.91
CA GLU A 6 0.54 -36.14 -46.97
C GLU A 6 -0.46 -36.67 -45.94
N ALA A 7 0.00 -36.83 -44.69
CA ALA A 7 -0.87 -37.10 -43.56
C ALA A 7 -1.62 -35.81 -43.17
N PRO A 8 -2.96 -35.85 -42.89
CA PRO A 8 -3.72 -34.67 -42.58
C PRO A 8 -3.36 -34.14 -41.20
N VAL A 9 -2.70 -32.95 -41.17
CA VAL A 9 -2.45 -32.18 -39.95
C VAL A 9 -3.78 -31.52 -39.52
N SER A 10 -4.67 -32.24 -38.88
CA SER A 10 -5.80 -31.69 -38.14
C SER A 10 -5.56 -31.81 -36.63
N ARG A 11 -4.51 -31.20 -36.11
CA ARG A 11 -4.42 -30.97 -34.68
C ARG A 11 -5.16 -29.66 -34.37
N ARG A 12 -6.40 -29.79 -33.86
CA ARG A 12 -7.04 -28.68 -33.15
C ARG A 12 -6.03 -28.12 -32.14
N PRO A 13 -5.79 -26.79 -32.07
CA PRO A 13 -4.83 -26.25 -31.13
C PRO A 13 -5.23 -26.71 -29.72
N GLU A 14 -4.38 -27.53 -29.11
CA GLU A 14 -4.53 -27.98 -27.75
C GLU A 14 -4.63 -26.73 -26.86
N ARG A 15 -5.78 -26.53 -26.22
CA ARG A 15 -6.05 -25.35 -25.40
C ARG A 15 -5.13 -25.43 -24.20
N VAL A 16 -3.94 -24.85 -24.32
CA VAL A 16 -2.96 -24.75 -23.23
C VAL A 16 -3.62 -23.97 -22.08
N ARG A 17 -3.99 -24.69 -21.03
CA ARG A 17 -4.44 -24.10 -19.77
C ARG A 17 -3.21 -23.93 -18.89
N PRO A 18 -2.78 -22.69 -18.59
CA PRO A 18 -1.67 -22.49 -17.65
C PRO A 18 -2.02 -23.13 -16.30
N ALA A 19 -1.11 -23.90 -15.73
CA ALA A 19 -1.32 -24.54 -14.45
C ALA A 19 -1.64 -23.49 -13.36
N GLY A 20 -2.66 -23.77 -12.54
CA GLY A 20 -3.07 -22.86 -11.46
C GLY A 20 -4.08 -21.78 -11.85
N TYR A 21 -4.46 -21.67 -13.15
CA TYR A 21 -5.46 -20.69 -13.59
C TYR A 21 -6.83 -21.32 -13.83
N ALA A 22 -7.88 -20.60 -13.41
CA ALA A 22 -9.26 -20.86 -13.80
C ALA A 22 -9.69 -19.88 -14.89
N ARG A 23 -10.38 -20.38 -15.91
CA ARG A 23 -10.98 -19.52 -16.94
C ARG A 23 -12.38 -19.13 -16.49
N VAL A 24 -12.57 -17.83 -16.24
CA VAL A 24 -13.89 -17.26 -15.95
C VAL A 24 -14.41 -16.61 -17.25
N ARG A 25 -15.60 -16.98 -17.68
CA ARG A 25 -16.29 -16.39 -18.82
C ARG A 25 -17.40 -15.47 -18.33
N LEU A 26 -17.36 -14.21 -18.71
CA LEU A 26 -18.39 -13.21 -18.48
C LEU A 26 -18.87 -12.72 -19.87
N GLY A 27 -19.97 -13.28 -20.37
CA GLY A 27 -20.48 -12.97 -21.69
C GLY A 27 -19.44 -13.26 -22.80
N ARG A 28 -19.08 -12.23 -23.58
CA ARG A 28 -18.07 -12.30 -24.66
C ARG A 28 -16.63 -12.25 -24.15
N GLY A 29 -16.40 -11.85 -22.90
CA GLY A 29 -15.07 -11.78 -22.31
C GLY A 29 -14.66 -13.07 -21.58
N SER A 30 -13.36 -13.41 -21.63
CA SER A 30 -12.82 -14.50 -20.82
C SER A 30 -11.55 -14.03 -20.10
N PHE A 31 -11.53 -14.26 -18.79
CA PHE A 31 -10.43 -13.86 -17.92
C PHE A 31 -9.77 -15.09 -17.30
N LEU A 32 -8.44 -15.04 -17.19
CA LEU A 32 -7.66 -16.04 -16.44
C LEU A 32 -7.53 -15.57 -14.99
N LEU A 33 -8.19 -16.28 -14.09
CA LEU A 33 -8.13 -16.03 -12.65
C LEU A 33 -7.14 -17.01 -12.01
N HIS A 34 -6.14 -16.51 -11.31
CA HIS A 34 -5.21 -17.37 -10.56
C HIS A 34 -5.94 -17.91 -9.31
N ARG A 35 -6.22 -19.21 -9.27
CA ARG A 35 -7.05 -19.86 -8.23
C ARG A 35 -6.57 -19.55 -6.83
N ARG A 36 -5.25 -19.67 -6.60
CA ARG A 36 -4.66 -19.42 -5.28
C ARG A 36 -4.80 -17.95 -4.85
N ALA A 37 -4.61 -17.00 -5.79
CA ALA A 37 -4.82 -15.59 -5.48
C ALA A 37 -6.28 -15.28 -5.13
N ALA A 38 -7.24 -15.94 -5.79
CA ALA A 38 -8.66 -15.81 -5.45
C ALA A 38 -8.97 -16.37 -4.04
N VAL A 39 -8.46 -17.56 -3.72
CA VAL A 39 -8.63 -18.15 -2.38
C VAL A 39 -8.00 -17.24 -1.30
N VAL A 40 -6.79 -16.73 -1.53
CA VAL A 40 -6.12 -15.80 -0.60
C VAL A 40 -6.92 -14.50 -0.46
N ALA A 41 -7.46 -13.95 -1.56
CA ALA A 41 -8.30 -12.75 -1.48
C ALA A 41 -9.56 -12.99 -0.64
N VAL A 42 -10.26 -14.10 -0.84
CA VAL A 42 -11.41 -14.47 -0.02
C VAL A 42 -11.02 -14.65 1.45
N ALA A 43 -9.94 -15.37 1.73
CA ALA A 43 -9.45 -15.56 3.10
C ALA A 43 -9.10 -14.23 3.78
N LEU A 44 -8.45 -13.30 3.06
CA LEU A 44 -8.13 -11.96 3.57
C LEU A 44 -9.40 -11.12 3.78
N THR A 45 -10.40 -11.23 2.93
CA THR A 45 -11.68 -10.55 3.12
C THR A 45 -12.40 -11.07 4.37
N VAL A 46 -12.44 -12.38 4.57
CA VAL A 46 -13.03 -12.99 5.77
C VAL A 46 -12.25 -12.58 7.02
N LEU A 47 -10.91 -12.59 6.96
CA LEU A 47 -10.06 -12.13 8.05
C LEU A 47 -10.30 -10.66 8.37
N LEU A 48 -10.38 -9.79 7.34
CA LEU A 48 -10.67 -8.37 7.50
C LEU A 48 -12.03 -8.15 8.16
N ALA A 49 -13.07 -8.89 7.74
CA ALA A 49 -14.39 -8.83 8.36
C ALA A 49 -14.33 -9.27 9.83
N GLY A 50 -13.64 -10.35 10.16
CA GLY A 50 -13.44 -10.81 11.54
C GLY A 50 -12.70 -9.77 12.40
N VAL A 51 -11.60 -9.20 11.88
CA VAL A 51 -10.85 -8.12 12.55
C VAL A 51 -11.72 -6.87 12.73
N SER A 52 -12.54 -6.52 11.74
CA SER A 52 -13.45 -5.38 11.82
C SER A 52 -14.52 -5.57 12.91
N VAL A 53 -15.12 -6.75 13.00
CA VAL A 53 -16.06 -7.07 14.08
C VAL A 53 -15.36 -7.01 15.43
N ALA A 54 -14.16 -7.59 15.57
CA ALA A 54 -13.38 -7.50 16.79
C ALA A 54 -13.03 -6.05 17.15
N TYR A 55 -12.69 -5.23 16.16
CA TYR A 55 -12.37 -3.81 16.31
C TYR A 55 -13.55 -3.01 16.87
N LEU A 56 -14.75 -3.26 16.37
CA LEU A 56 -15.98 -2.58 16.83
C LEU A 56 -16.45 -3.11 18.19
N SER A 57 -16.23 -4.38 18.48
CA SER A 57 -16.63 -5.01 19.75
C SER A 57 -15.69 -4.68 20.92
N VAL A 58 -14.38 -4.63 20.66
CA VAL A 58 -13.34 -4.51 21.71
C VAL A 58 -12.92 -3.05 21.88
N GLY A 59 -13.09 -2.51 23.10
CA GLY A 59 -12.72 -1.15 23.48
C GLY A 59 -12.61 -1.04 25.00
N GLU A 60 -12.74 0.14 25.58
CA GLU A 60 -12.83 0.31 27.04
C GLU A 60 -14.03 -0.47 27.60
N SER A 61 -15.16 -0.42 26.89
CA SER A 61 -16.31 -1.29 27.10
C SER A 61 -16.36 -2.36 26.00
N PHE A 62 -16.66 -3.61 26.39
CA PHE A 62 -16.94 -4.67 25.43
C PHE A 62 -18.39 -4.58 24.95
N ILE A 63 -18.56 -4.50 23.62
CA ILE A 63 -19.88 -4.48 22.98
C ILE A 63 -20.07 -5.81 22.24
N PRO A 64 -21.10 -6.58 22.54
CA PRO A 64 -21.34 -7.86 21.87
C PRO A 64 -21.47 -7.68 20.34
N PRO A 65 -20.98 -8.63 19.53
CA PRO A 65 -21.11 -8.57 18.07
C PRO A 65 -22.57 -8.43 17.58
N SER A 66 -23.54 -8.95 18.32
CA SER A 66 -24.97 -8.79 18.05
C SER A 66 -25.42 -7.33 18.11
N GLU A 67 -24.92 -6.56 19.11
CA GLU A 67 -25.20 -5.13 19.20
C GLU A 67 -24.48 -4.33 18.11
N VAL A 68 -23.25 -4.71 17.77
CA VAL A 68 -22.56 -4.12 16.60
C VAL A 68 -23.38 -4.28 15.33
N VAL A 69 -23.91 -5.48 15.06
CA VAL A 69 -24.77 -5.75 13.87
C VAL A 69 -26.06 -4.94 13.97
N ARG A 70 -26.65 -4.78 15.14
CA ARG A 70 -27.87 -3.99 15.37
C ARG A 70 -27.63 -2.52 15.00
N VAL A 71 -26.53 -1.93 15.49
CA VAL A 71 -26.14 -0.54 15.14
C VAL A 71 -25.90 -0.39 13.64
N LEU A 72 -25.14 -1.31 13.03
CA LEU A 72 -24.86 -1.26 11.59
C LEU A 72 -26.11 -1.45 10.72
N SER A 73 -27.16 -2.09 11.26
CA SER A 73 -28.46 -2.24 10.61
C SER A 73 -29.39 -1.01 10.79
N GLY A 74 -28.91 0.04 11.48
CA GLY A 74 -29.72 1.24 11.77
C GLY A 74 -30.82 1.02 12.81
N GLN A 75 -30.73 -0.03 13.64
CA GLN A 75 -31.66 -0.29 14.72
C GLN A 75 -31.22 0.50 15.97
N PRO A 76 -32.14 1.05 16.77
CA PRO A 76 -31.82 1.76 18.01
C PRO A 76 -31.01 0.87 18.96
N SER A 77 -29.90 1.40 19.47
CA SER A 77 -29.02 0.73 20.42
C SER A 77 -28.41 1.74 21.38
N PRO A 78 -28.25 1.41 22.67
CA PRO A 78 -27.51 2.24 23.64
C PRO A 78 -26.07 2.50 23.21
N ASP A 79 -25.49 1.60 22.41
CA ASP A 79 -24.09 1.63 21.97
C ASP A 79 -23.90 2.37 20.61
N GLU A 80 -24.96 3.00 20.08
CA GLU A 80 -24.92 3.69 18.78
C GLU A 80 -23.85 4.79 18.72
N LEU A 81 -23.72 5.58 19.79
CA LEU A 81 -22.70 6.63 19.88
C LEU A 81 -21.29 6.03 19.81
N VAL A 82 -21.04 4.97 20.57
CA VAL A 82 -19.70 4.37 20.66
C VAL A 82 -19.34 3.65 19.35
N VAL A 83 -20.25 2.84 18.82
CA VAL A 83 -19.99 2.05 17.61
C VAL A 83 -20.07 2.92 16.37
N GLY A 84 -21.16 3.66 16.20
CA GLY A 84 -21.47 4.39 14.95
C GLY A 84 -20.67 5.68 14.77
N THR A 85 -20.41 6.40 15.87
CA THR A 85 -19.78 7.74 15.80
C THR A 85 -18.29 7.71 16.14
N LEU A 86 -17.86 6.86 17.08
CA LEU A 86 -16.46 6.84 17.53
C LEU A 86 -15.65 5.73 16.87
N ARG A 87 -16.12 4.47 16.90
CA ARG A 87 -15.31 3.32 16.44
C ARG A 87 -15.39 3.08 14.93
N LEU A 88 -16.58 3.17 14.36
CA LEU A 88 -16.82 2.85 12.95
C LEU A 88 -16.03 3.77 11.99
N PRO A 89 -16.12 5.12 12.10
CA PRO A 89 -15.40 5.98 11.16
C PRO A 89 -13.88 5.84 11.30
N ARG A 90 -13.34 5.70 12.51
CA ARG A 90 -11.92 5.45 12.75
C ARG A 90 -11.47 4.13 12.09
N MET A 91 -12.26 3.07 12.23
CA MET A 91 -11.99 1.79 11.56
C MET A 91 -12.03 1.93 10.05
N VAL A 92 -13.01 2.67 9.50
CA VAL A 92 -13.12 2.92 8.06
C VAL A 92 -11.92 3.69 7.54
N VAL A 93 -11.46 4.74 8.24
CA VAL A 93 -10.21 5.44 7.87
C VAL A 93 -9.04 4.46 7.86
N GLY A 94 -8.86 3.65 8.89
CA GLY A 94 -7.79 2.65 8.96
C GLY A 94 -7.84 1.63 7.81
N LEU A 95 -9.04 1.17 7.46
CA LEU A 95 -9.28 0.28 6.33
C LEU A 95 -8.86 0.94 5.01
N LEU A 96 -9.35 2.16 4.74
CA LEU A 96 -9.06 2.90 3.50
C LEU A 96 -7.58 3.25 3.37
N VAL A 97 -6.95 3.69 4.46
CA VAL A 97 -5.51 3.96 4.55
C VAL A 97 -4.70 2.69 4.25
N GLY A 98 -5.07 1.58 4.86
CA GLY A 98 -4.41 0.28 4.63
C GLY A 98 -4.55 -0.21 3.19
N LEU A 99 -5.75 -0.08 2.58
CA LEU A 99 -5.99 -0.37 1.16
C LEU A 99 -5.05 0.47 0.28
N ALA A 100 -4.99 1.77 0.52
CA ALA A 100 -4.21 2.72 -0.27
C ALA A 100 -2.70 2.43 -0.17
N PHE A 101 -2.15 2.25 1.05
CA PHE A 101 -0.74 1.88 1.23
C PHE A 101 -0.39 0.52 0.64
N GLY A 102 -1.28 -0.47 0.75
CA GLY A 102 -1.07 -1.79 0.17
C GLY A 102 -0.94 -1.76 -1.35
N VAL A 103 -1.79 -0.97 -2.04
CA VAL A 103 -1.68 -0.76 -3.48
C VAL A 103 -0.47 0.09 -3.83
N ALA A 104 -0.25 1.21 -3.14
CA ALA A 104 0.88 2.11 -3.39
C ALA A 104 2.22 1.37 -3.31
N GLY A 105 2.41 0.58 -2.25
CA GLY A 105 3.61 -0.24 -2.08
C GLY A 105 3.80 -1.25 -3.20
N ALA A 106 2.73 -1.95 -3.60
CA ALA A 106 2.78 -2.92 -4.69
C ALA A 106 3.20 -2.29 -6.03
N LEU A 107 2.68 -1.10 -6.35
CA LEU A 107 3.02 -0.37 -7.57
C LEU A 107 4.47 0.09 -7.57
N ILE A 108 4.92 0.69 -6.47
CA ILE A 108 6.29 1.20 -6.33
C ILE A 108 7.30 0.05 -6.37
N GLN A 109 7.05 -1.06 -5.67
CA GLN A 109 7.90 -2.25 -5.71
C GLN A 109 7.99 -2.86 -7.11
N THR A 110 6.88 -2.85 -7.86
CA THR A 110 6.85 -3.35 -9.23
C THR A 110 7.72 -2.51 -10.16
N VAL A 111 7.60 -1.17 -10.09
CA VAL A 111 8.38 -0.26 -10.93
C VAL A 111 9.85 -0.24 -10.53
N ALA A 112 10.14 -0.20 -9.24
CA ALA A 112 11.51 -0.22 -8.71
C ALA A 112 12.18 -1.59 -8.88
N ARG A 113 11.43 -2.64 -9.22
CA ARG A 113 11.90 -4.04 -9.25
C ARG A 113 12.67 -4.43 -7.99
N ASN A 114 12.29 -3.80 -6.89
CA ASN A 114 12.93 -3.99 -5.59
C ASN A 114 11.87 -4.24 -4.51
N PRO A 115 11.89 -5.41 -3.85
CA PRO A 115 10.93 -5.74 -2.80
C PRO A 115 11.02 -4.84 -1.56
N LEU A 116 12.11 -4.09 -1.42
CA LEU A 116 12.34 -3.17 -0.31
C LEU A 116 11.94 -1.72 -0.64
N ALA A 117 11.52 -1.44 -1.87
CA ALA A 117 11.05 -0.11 -2.23
C ALA A 117 9.68 0.16 -1.58
N SER A 118 9.56 1.33 -0.95
CA SER A 118 8.30 1.82 -0.38
C SER A 118 8.16 3.32 -0.65
N PRO A 119 6.93 3.88 -0.58
CA PRO A 119 6.71 5.31 -0.68
C PRO A 119 7.55 6.12 0.31
N ASP A 120 7.75 5.58 1.51
CA ASP A 120 8.48 6.23 2.61
C ASP A 120 9.96 6.39 2.28
N ILE A 121 10.59 5.36 1.71
CA ILE A 121 12.01 5.36 1.29
C ILE A 121 12.23 6.36 0.14
N ILE A 122 11.22 6.58 -0.70
CA ILE A 122 11.30 7.53 -1.82
C ILE A 122 11.11 8.98 -1.36
N GLY A 123 10.73 9.19 -0.09
CA GLY A 123 10.60 10.51 0.51
C GLY A 123 9.20 11.12 0.43
N ILE A 124 8.19 10.37 0.02
CA ILE A 124 6.80 10.85 -0.06
C ILE A 124 6.29 11.25 1.32
N SER A 125 6.43 10.37 2.31
CA SER A 125 6.02 10.63 3.69
C SER A 125 6.83 11.79 4.31
N GLN A 126 8.12 11.93 3.95
CA GLN A 126 8.96 13.03 4.43
C GLN A 126 8.55 14.37 3.80
N GLY A 127 8.15 14.37 2.53
CA GLY A 127 7.61 15.56 1.88
C GLY A 127 6.29 15.99 2.46
N ALA A 128 5.40 15.04 2.69
CA ALA A 128 4.14 15.24 3.39
C ALA A 128 4.38 15.85 4.78
N GLY A 129 5.31 15.28 5.55
CA GLY A 129 5.70 15.76 6.87
C GLY A 129 6.30 17.18 6.82
N ALA A 130 7.23 17.44 5.91
CA ALA A 130 7.89 18.74 5.81
C ALA A 130 6.90 19.88 5.53
N LEU A 131 5.95 19.67 4.60
CA LEU A 131 4.95 20.70 4.28
C LEU A 131 3.91 20.85 5.39
N THR A 132 3.47 19.77 6.00
CA THR A 132 2.49 19.82 7.10
C THR A 132 3.10 20.47 8.35
N VAL A 133 4.28 20.02 8.78
CA VAL A 133 4.97 20.58 9.96
C VAL A 133 5.38 22.04 9.72
N GLY A 134 5.87 22.36 8.51
CA GLY A 134 6.14 23.75 8.14
C GLY A 134 4.91 24.62 8.26
N ALA A 135 3.78 24.20 7.72
CA ALA A 135 2.51 24.93 7.83
C ALA A 135 2.06 25.15 9.29
N MET A 136 2.17 24.11 10.13
CA MET A 136 1.88 24.22 11.56
C MET A 136 2.80 25.24 12.24
N THR A 137 4.10 25.23 11.93
CA THR A 137 5.08 26.16 12.47
C THR A 137 4.78 27.62 12.08
N PHE A 138 4.23 27.84 10.89
CA PHE A 138 3.82 29.17 10.40
C PHE A 138 2.38 29.55 10.76
N GLY A 139 1.74 28.87 11.70
CA GLY A 139 0.45 29.23 12.28
C GLY A 139 -0.78 28.65 11.60
N VAL A 140 -0.62 27.68 10.69
CA VAL A 140 -1.77 26.94 10.14
C VAL A 140 -2.21 25.91 11.18
N THR A 141 -3.24 26.26 11.96
CA THR A 141 -3.78 25.40 13.04
C THR A 141 -5.01 24.59 12.62
N SER A 142 -5.55 24.85 11.44
CA SER A 142 -6.76 24.16 10.95
C SER A 142 -6.46 22.71 10.55
N PHE A 143 -6.92 21.78 11.37
CA PHE A 143 -6.81 20.35 11.08
C PHE A 143 -7.47 19.92 9.77
N ALA A 144 -8.45 20.68 9.28
CA ALA A 144 -9.10 20.44 7.98
C ALA A 144 -8.17 20.69 6.78
N VAL A 145 -7.17 21.60 6.92
CA VAL A 145 -6.23 21.96 5.83
C VAL A 145 -5.00 21.05 5.79
N LEU A 146 -4.56 20.54 6.94
CA LEU A 146 -3.34 19.72 7.06
C LEU A 146 -3.30 18.50 6.14
N PRO A 147 -4.39 17.73 5.93
CA PRO A 147 -4.38 16.60 4.99
C PRO A 147 -4.07 17.03 3.55
N TYR A 148 -4.60 18.16 3.09
CA TYR A 148 -4.33 18.66 1.74
C TYR A 148 -2.88 19.12 1.57
N LEU A 149 -2.31 19.76 2.59
CA LEU A 149 -0.89 20.14 2.60
C LEU A 149 0.00 18.89 2.60
N SER A 150 -0.35 17.88 3.38
CA SER A 150 0.34 16.60 3.39
C SER A 150 0.36 15.96 1.99
N VAL A 151 -0.79 15.92 1.31
CA VAL A 151 -0.88 15.42 -0.07
C VAL A 151 -0.01 16.25 -1.02
N ALA A 152 -0.10 17.58 -0.93
CA ALA A 152 0.72 18.46 -1.75
C ALA A 152 2.22 18.26 -1.51
N GLY A 153 2.63 18.13 -0.25
CA GLY A 153 4.03 17.85 0.14
C GLY A 153 4.54 16.51 -0.39
N GLY A 154 3.74 15.47 -0.28
CA GLY A 154 4.09 14.14 -0.80
C GLY A 154 4.22 14.12 -2.32
N VAL A 155 3.27 14.74 -3.03
CA VAL A 155 3.30 14.86 -4.49
C VAL A 155 4.49 15.73 -4.95
N LEU A 156 4.76 16.85 -4.28
CA LEU A 156 5.89 17.72 -4.59
C LEU A 156 7.22 16.97 -4.39
N ALA A 157 7.39 16.25 -3.29
CA ALA A 157 8.58 15.45 -3.04
C ALA A 157 8.78 14.39 -4.15
N ALA A 158 7.73 13.67 -4.51
CA ALA A 158 7.80 12.70 -5.59
C ALA A 158 8.10 13.33 -6.96
N ALA A 159 7.56 14.51 -7.24
CA ALA A 159 7.86 15.26 -8.45
C ALA A 159 9.34 15.68 -8.51
N LEU A 160 9.88 16.17 -7.40
CA LEU A 160 11.32 16.49 -7.30
C LEU A 160 12.18 15.25 -7.54
N VAL A 161 11.90 14.16 -6.83
CA VAL A 161 12.62 12.89 -7.02
C VAL A 161 12.55 12.43 -8.47
N TYR A 162 11.38 12.52 -9.10
CA TYR A 162 11.19 12.14 -10.50
C TYR A 162 12.04 13.00 -11.44
N VAL A 163 11.99 14.34 -11.30
CA VAL A 163 12.74 15.27 -12.15
C VAL A 163 14.25 15.03 -12.05
N PHE A 164 14.78 14.84 -10.83
CA PHE A 164 16.20 14.61 -10.64
C PHE A 164 16.63 13.18 -11.01
N ALA A 165 15.73 12.21 -10.95
CA ALA A 165 16.00 10.83 -11.36
C ALA A 165 15.95 10.63 -12.89
N TRP A 166 15.28 11.54 -13.60
CA TRP A 166 15.10 11.42 -15.06
C TRP A 166 16.38 11.71 -15.81
N ARG A 167 16.86 10.74 -16.59
CA ARG A 167 17.91 10.92 -17.60
C ARG A 167 17.67 9.95 -18.76
N GLY A 168 16.88 10.37 -19.74
CA GLY A 168 16.53 9.54 -20.89
C GLY A 168 15.63 8.33 -20.55
N GLY A 169 15.12 8.25 -19.32
CA GLY A 169 14.26 7.17 -18.80
C GLY A 169 14.34 7.06 -17.27
N LEU A 170 13.35 6.38 -16.69
CA LEU A 170 13.31 6.12 -15.26
C LEU A 170 14.11 4.84 -14.93
N HIS A 171 15.33 5.00 -14.43
CA HIS A 171 16.15 3.89 -13.94
C HIS A 171 15.86 3.63 -12.46
N ALA A 172 15.45 2.40 -12.12
CA ALA A 172 15.02 2.02 -10.78
C ALA A 172 16.04 2.35 -9.68
N THR A 173 17.32 2.03 -9.88
CA THR A 173 18.38 2.29 -8.90
C THR A 173 18.56 3.79 -8.63
N ARG A 174 18.57 4.61 -9.68
CA ARG A 174 18.71 6.07 -9.56
C ARG A 174 17.50 6.68 -8.86
N PHE A 175 16.30 6.22 -9.20
CA PHE A 175 15.07 6.68 -8.57
C PHE A 175 15.08 6.43 -7.05
N VAL A 176 15.51 5.25 -6.60
CA VAL A 176 15.64 4.92 -5.19
C VAL A 176 16.72 5.74 -4.50
N LEU A 177 17.94 5.87 -5.09
CA LEU A 177 19.03 6.61 -4.47
C LEU A 177 18.71 8.11 -4.31
N ILE A 178 18.14 8.73 -5.34
CA ILE A 178 17.72 10.14 -5.28
C ILE A 178 16.58 10.30 -4.28
N GLY A 179 15.63 9.34 -4.23
CA GLY A 179 14.57 9.32 -3.23
C GLY A 179 15.09 9.33 -1.81
N ILE A 180 16.07 8.49 -1.49
CA ILE A 180 16.73 8.46 -0.17
C ILE A 180 17.40 9.82 0.13
N GLY A 181 18.09 10.42 -0.84
CA GLY A 181 18.70 11.74 -0.65
C GLY A 181 17.66 12.82 -0.33
N PHE A 182 16.56 12.88 -1.09
CA PHE A 182 15.46 13.81 -0.81
C PHE A 182 14.75 13.50 0.51
N ALA A 183 14.57 12.23 0.88
CA ALA A 183 13.98 11.86 2.17
C ALA A 183 14.80 12.40 3.34
N ILE A 184 16.13 12.28 3.29
CA ILE A 184 17.04 12.82 4.33
C ILE A 184 16.96 14.35 4.35
N ALA A 185 17.01 15.02 3.19
CA ALA A 185 16.93 16.46 3.10
C ALA A 185 15.60 17.01 3.65
N LEU A 186 14.47 16.42 3.25
CA LEU A 186 13.14 16.81 3.73
C LEU A 186 12.95 16.54 5.22
N ARG A 187 13.49 15.43 5.73
CA ARG A 187 13.53 15.18 7.19
C ARG A 187 14.31 16.25 7.93
N SER A 188 15.44 16.70 7.39
CA SER A 188 16.22 17.79 7.98
C SER A 188 15.45 19.10 7.98
N VAL A 189 14.71 19.42 6.91
CA VAL A 189 13.80 20.57 6.84
C VAL A 189 12.70 20.47 7.89
N THR A 190 12.10 19.29 8.05
CA THR A 190 11.09 19.05 9.11
C THR A 190 11.67 19.29 10.50
N THR A 191 12.88 18.78 10.77
CA THR A 191 13.56 19.01 12.05
C THR A 191 13.84 20.49 12.28
N LEU A 192 14.24 21.23 11.25
CA LEU A 192 14.42 22.68 11.32
C LEU A 192 13.12 23.40 11.72
N PHE A 193 11.98 23.04 11.14
CA PHE A 193 10.70 23.62 11.52
C PHE A 193 10.30 23.27 12.96
N LEU A 194 10.50 22.01 13.39
CA LEU A 194 10.26 21.61 14.78
C LEU A 194 11.09 22.39 15.80
N THR A 195 12.35 22.72 15.46
CA THR A 195 13.23 23.50 16.35
C THR A 195 12.92 25.00 16.35
N LYS A 196 12.26 25.50 15.31
CA LYS A 196 11.84 26.91 15.17
C LYS A 196 10.46 27.18 15.72
N GLY A 197 9.58 26.17 15.77
CA GLY A 197 8.21 26.29 16.23
C GLY A 197 8.09 26.39 17.76
N ASP A 198 6.95 26.89 18.23
CA ASP A 198 6.60 26.86 19.63
C ASP A 198 6.52 25.41 20.14
N TYR A 199 6.85 25.19 21.41
CA TYR A 199 6.90 23.88 22.04
C TYR A 199 5.62 23.06 21.83
N LEU A 200 4.45 23.67 22.01
CA LEU A 200 3.15 22.97 21.83
C LEU A 200 2.91 22.56 20.38
N VAL A 201 3.26 23.43 19.44
CA VAL A 201 3.16 23.12 18.01
C VAL A 201 4.12 22.00 17.62
N ALA A 202 5.36 22.03 18.11
CA ALA A 202 6.34 20.99 17.86
C ALA A 202 5.88 19.64 18.44
N GLN A 203 5.29 19.62 19.62
CA GLN A 203 4.72 18.41 20.23
C GLN A 203 3.56 17.85 19.40
N GLN A 204 2.62 18.68 18.96
CA GLN A 204 1.51 18.26 18.09
C GLN A 204 2.01 17.70 16.75
N ALA A 205 2.98 18.37 16.14
CA ALA A 205 3.60 17.94 14.90
C ALA A 205 4.33 16.59 15.05
N GLN A 206 5.03 16.39 16.18
CA GLN A 206 5.65 15.09 16.49
C GLN A 206 4.63 13.98 16.60
N VAL A 207 3.52 14.20 17.31
CA VAL A 207 2.44 13.21 17.41
C VAL A 207 1.84 12.91 16.02
N TRP A 208 1.62 13.95 15.20
CA TRP A 208 1.13 13.74 13.85
C TRP A 208 2.09 12.92 12.98
N MET A 209 3.41 13.17 13.11
CA MET A 209 4.46 12.44 12.37
C MET A 209 4.62 10.97 12.78
N THR A 210 4.07 10.55 13.90
CA THR A 210 4.10 9.12 14.30
C THR A 210 3.02 8.28 13.61
N GLY A 211 2.09 8.92 12.89
CA GLY A 211 0.95 8.26 12.25
C GLY A 211 -0.06 7.72 13.26
N SER A 212 -1.24 8.31 13.29
CA SER A 212 -2.29 7.94 14.26
C SER A 212 -3.68 8.00 13.62
N LEU A 213 -4.53 7.07 14.03
CA LEU A 213 -5.97 7.08 13.70
C LEU A 213 -6.80 7.69 14.83
N ASN A 214 -6.17 8.11 15.93
CA ASN A 214 -6.88 8.72 17.05
C ASN A 214 -7.53 10.04 16.63
N GLY A 215 -8.80 10.21 17.00
CA GLY A 215 -9.59 11.38 16.64
C GLY A 215 -10.02 11.46 15.18
N ARG A 216 -9.80 10.43 14.37
CA ARG A 216 -10.27 10.38 12.98
C ARG A 216 -11.75 9.98 12.93
N GLY A 217 -12.51 10.75 12.12
CA GLY A 217 -13.95 10.64 12.00
C GLY A 217 -14.43 10.49 10.56
N TRP A 218 -15.71 10.76 10.35
CA TRP A 218 -16.31 10.79 9.01
C TRP A 218 -15.77 11.91 8.13
N ASP A 219 -15.24 12.98 8.73
CA ASP A 219 -14.64 14.11 8.01
C ASP A 219 -13.38 13.70 7.25
N GLU A 220 -12.65 12.68 7.71
CA GLU A 220 -11.54 12.09 7.00
C GLU A 220 -11.96 10.86 6.18
N ALA A 221 -12.87 10.03 6.72
CA ALA A 221 -13.30 8.79 6.07
C ALA A 221 -14.00 9.03 4.74
N ALA A 222 -14.93 10.00 4.69
CA ALA A 222 -15.75 10.24 3.50
C ALA A 222 -14.92 10.79 2.32
N PRO A 223 -14.12 11.88 2.48
CA PRO A 223 -13.27 12.36 1.38
C PRO A 223 -12.26 11.32 0.89
N LEU A 224 -11.62 10.59 1.82
CA LEU A 224 -10.70 9.50 1.48
C LEU A 224 -11.40 8.41 0.68
N GLY A 225 -12.59 7.99 1.12
CA GLY A 225 -13.40 6.97 0.44
C GLY A 225 -13.77 7.39 -0.98
N TRP A 226 -14.30 8.60 -1.16
CA TRP A 226 -14.65 9.13 -2.48
C TRP A 226 -13.44 9.24 -3.40
N LEU A 227 -12.29 9.66 -2.87
CA LEU A 227 -11.08 9.76 -3.66
C LEU A 227 -10.57 8.37 -4.10
N LEU A 228 -10.60 7.37 -3.22
CA LEU A 228 -10.23 6.00 -3.59
C LEU A 228 -11.19 5.40 -4.62
N VAL A 229 -12.49 5.71 -4.52
CA VAL A 229 -13.48 5.33 -5.56
C VAL A 229 -13.15 6.00 -6.89
N ALA A 230 -12.82 7.29 -6.89
CA ALA A 230 -12.41 8.01 -8.09
C ALA A 230 -11.11 7.46 -8.71
N LEU A 231 -10.19 6.95 -7.89
CA LEU A 231 -8.93 6.32 -8.33
C LEU A 231 -9.09 4.84 -8.74
N LEU A 232 -10.24 4.23 -8.50
CA LEU A 232 -10.49 2.82 -8.82
C LEU A 232 -10.25 2.48 -10.30
N PRO A 233 -10.69 3.27 -11.31
CA PRO A 233 -10.38 3.02 -12.71
C PRO A 233 -8.87 2.99 -12.99
N ALA A 234 -8.10 3.91 -12.36
CA ALA A 234 -6.65 3.94 -12.47
C ALA A 234 -6.00 2.72 -11.81
N ALA A 235 -6.53 2.26 -10.67
CA ALA A 235 -6.06 1.05 -10.01
C ALA A 235 -6.34 -0.22 -10.83
N LEU A 236 -7.49 -0.30 -11.50
CA LEU A 236 -7.81 -1.38 -12.43
C LEU A 236 -6.89 -1.36 -13.66
N TRP A 237 -6.63 -0.18 -14.22
CA TRP A 237 -5.62 -0.02 -15.28
C TRP A 237 -4.24 -0.47 -14.80
N ALA A 238 -3.82 -0.08 -13.60
CA ALA A 238 -2.54 -0.47 -13.02
C ALA A 238 -2.43 -1.99 -12.81
N ALA A 239 -3.51 -2.67 -12.42
CA ALA A 239 -3.55 -4.13 -12.31
C ALA A 239 -3.29 -4.84 -13.64
N TYR A 240 -3.67 -4.22 -14.74
CA TYR A 240 -3.35 -4.71 -16.09
C TYR A 240 -1.93 -4.30 -16.50
N ALA A 241 -1.58 -3.03 -16.37
CA ALA A 241 -0.33 -2.43 -16.82
C ALA A 241 0.92 -3.00 -16.12
N GLN A 242 0.81 -3.35 -14.82
CA GLN A 242 1.94 -3.97 -14.11
C GLN A 242 2.41 -5.29 -14.71
N ARG A 243 1.55 -6.00 -15.48
CA ARG A 243 1.92 -7.26 -16.14
C ARG A 243 3.00 -7.04 -17.17
N THR A 244 2.93 -5.93 -17.90
CA THR A 244 3.92 -5.59 -18.92
C THR A 244 5.23 -5.09 -18.31
N VAL A 245 5.16 -4.35 -17.19
CA VAL A 245 6.35 -3.85 -16.48
C VAL A 245 7.13 -4.97 -15.77
N SER A 246 6.45 -6.07 -15.42
CA SER A 246 7.12 -7.24 -14.82
C SER A 246 7.81 -8.15 -15.84
N MET A 247 7.63 -7.92 -17.14
CA MET A 247 8.41 -8.56 -18.19
C MET A 247 9.81 -7.92 -18.29
N ASP A 248 10.70 -8.58 -19.00
CA ASP A 248 11.98 -7.98 -19.38
C ASP A 248 11.77 -6.77 -20.30
N ASP A 249 12.63 -5.74 -20.17
CA ASP A 249 12.46 -4.46 -20.87
C ASP A 249 12.51 -4.62 -22.40
N ASP A 250 13.41 -5.49 -22.88
CA ASP A 250 13.57 -5.76 -24.29
C ASP A 250 12.33 -6.46 -24.85
N THR A 251 11.81 -7.44 -24.14
CA THR A 251 10.57 -8.15 -24.50
C THR A 251 9.37 -7.23 -24.52
N ALA A 252 9.21 -6.39 -23.51
CA ALA A 252 8.09 -5.44 -23.44
C ALA A 252 8.17 -4.38 -24.55
N THR A 253 9.39 -3.91 -24.88
CA THR A 253 9.63 -2.94 -25.95
C THR A 253 9.36 -3.57 -27.32
N ALA A 254 9.79 -4.82 -27.53
CA ALA A 254 9.50 -5.57 -28.75
C ALA A 254 8.00 -5.78 -28.99
N LEU A 255 7.21 -5.85 -27.91
CA LEU A 255 5.74 -5.90 -27.95
C LEU A 255 5.08 -4.52 -28.14
N GLY A 256 5.87 -3.45 -28.34
CA GLY A 256 5.38 -2.10 -28.57
C GLY A 256 4.88 -1.37 -27.30
N VAL A 257 5.22 -1.84 -26.10
CA VAL A 257 4.79 -1.22 -24.85
C VAL A 257 5.63 0.02 -24.55
N PRO A 258 5.03 1.21 -24.37
CA PRO A 258 5.75 2.44 -24.00
C PRO A 258 6.10 2.41 -22.49
N LEU A 259 7.11 1.59 -22.12
CA LEU A 259 7.48 1.31 -20.71
C LEU A 259 7.67 2.56 -19.86
N GLY A 260 8.27 3.62 -20.43
CA GLY A 260 8.48 4.87 -19.69
C GLY A 260 7.16 5.51 -19.23
N ARG A 261 6.15 5.57 -20.12
CA ARG A 261 4.83 6.12 -19.78
C ARG A 261 4.06 5.23 -18.80
N VAL A 262 4.15 3.91 -18.99
CA VAL A 262 3.50 2.95 -18.10
C VAL A 262 4.09 3.02 -16.70
N ARG A 263 5.42 3.01 -16.56
CA ARG A 263 6.11 3.16 -15.28
C ARG A 263 5.77 4.47 -14.59
N LEU A 264 5.76 5.58 -15.35
CA LEU A 264 5.36 6.88 -14.82
C LEU A 264 3.94 6.84 -14.25
N GLY A 265 2.98 6.31 -14.99
CA GLY A 265 1.59 6.20 -14.55
C GLY A 265 1.44 5.35 -13.27
N LEU A 266 2.15 4.22 -13.18
CA LEU A 266 2.15 3.38 -11.98
C LEU A 266 2.76 4.09 -10.78
N VAL A 267 3.89 4.81 -10.96
CA VAL A 267 4.52 5.61 -9.89
C VAL A 267 3.60 6.73 -9.44
N LEU A 268 3.03 7.50 -10.38
CA LEU A 268 2.12 8.60 -10.05
C LEU A 268 0.91 8.11 -9.24
N LEU A 269 0.30 7.01 -9.65
CA LEU A 269 -0.81 6.42 -8.91
C LEU A 269 -0.36 5.98 -7.50
N GLY A 270 0.80 5.32 -7.39
CA GLY A 270 1.37 4.91 -6.09
C GLY A 270 1.66 6.11 -5.18
N VAL A 271 2.21 7.19 -5.75
CA VAL A 271 2.48 8.46 -5.04
C VAL A 271 1.18 9.08 -4.52
N VAL A 272 0.18 9.23 -5.38
CA VAL A 272 -1.11 9.83 -4.99
C VAL A 272 -1.77 9.02 -3.89
N LEU A 273 -1.85 7.69 -4.04
CA LEU A 273 -2.41 6.80 -3.01
C LEU A 273 -1.68 6.91 -1.68
N ALA A 274 -0.35 6.91 -1.68
CA ALA A 274 0.44 7.04 -0.46
C ALA A 274 0.28 8.42 0.17
N SER A 275 0.33 9.50 -0.62
CA SER A 275 0.18 10.88 -0.12
C SER A 275 -1.19 11.11 0.51
N VAL A 276 -2.25 10.58 -0.11
CA VAL A 276 -3.62 10.70 0.41
C VAL A 276 -3.79 9.90 1.71
N ALA A 277 -3.26 8.68 1.76
CA ALA A 277 -3.26 7.87 2.98
C ALA A 277 -2.49 8.56 4.12
N THR A 278 -1.31 9.13 3.81
CA THR A 278 -0.52 9.92 4.77
C THR A 278 -1.27 11.18 5.21
N GLY A 279 -1.99 11.86 4.32
CA GLY A 279 -2.83 13.02 4.66
C GLY A 279 -3.92 12.68 5.67
N ALA A 280 -4.54 11.52 5.55
CA ALA A 280 -5.64 11.08 6.42
C ALA A 280 -5.17 10.57 7.80
N ALA A 281 -4.06 9.82 7.86
CA ALA A 281 -3.63 9.13 9.08
C ALA A 281 -2.26 9.58 9.62
N GLY A 282 -1.58 10.51 8.94
CA GLY A 282 -0.14 10.71 9.12
C GLY A 282 0.68 9.58 8.46
N PRO A 283 2.02 9.66 8.53
CA PRO A 283 2.88 8.61 8.00
C PRO A 283 2.70 7.31 8.78
N VAL A 284 2.27 6.24 8.12
CA VAL A 284 2.16 4.89 8.70
C VAL A 284 3.18 4.00 8.04
N ASP A 285 4.30 3.81 8.72
CA ASP A 285 5.46 3.11 8.19
C ASP A 285 5.22 1.61 8.02
N PHE A 286 6.01 0.98 7.14
CA PHE A 286 6.06 -0.44 6.87
C PHE A 286 4.83 -1.09 6.22
N VAL A 287 3.63 -0.53 6.29
CA VAL A 287 2.42 -1.14 5.68
C VAL A 287 2.61 -1.31 4.17
N ALA A 288 3.03 -0.25 3.49
CA ALA A 288 3.29 -0.28 2.05
C ALA A 288 4.46 -1.20 1.66
N LEU A 289 5.36 -1.50 2.59
CA LEU A 289 6.45 -2.44 2.38
C LEU A 289 6.01 -3.89 2.60
N LEU A 290 5.30 -4.16 3.69
CA LEU A 290 4.96 -5.51 4.15
C LEU A 290 3.82 -6.14 3.33
N ALA A 291 2.73 -5.39 3.16
CA ALA A 291 1.50 -5.91 2.56
C ALA A 291 1.74 -6.57 1.19
N PRO A 292 2.42 -5.95 0.21
CA PRO A 292 2.66 -6.58 -1.08
C PRO A 292 3.60 -7.78 -1.01
N GLN A 293 4.58 -7.77 -0.12
CA GLN A 293 5.53 -8.88 0.02
C GLN A 293 4.88 -10.12 0.63
N ILE A 294 4.08 -9.95 1.67
CA ILE A 294 3.33 -11.03 2.30
C ILE A 294 2.28 -11.57 1.31
N ALA A 295 1.52 -10.68 0.64
CA ALA A 295 0.52 -11.06 -0.35
C ALA A 295 1.13 -11.90 -1.49
N ARG A 296 2.28 -11.50 -2.02
CA ARG A 296 3.00 -12.24 -3.07
C ARG A 296 3.43 -13.63 -2.59
N ARG A 297 3.90 -13.77 -1.36
CA ARG A 297 4.29 -15.07 -0.77
C ARG A 297 3.08 -15.96 -0.54
N MET A 298 1.97 -15.43 -0.06
CA MET A 298 0.74 -16.19 0.16
C MET A 298 0.15 -16.70 -1.16
N THR A 299 0.13 -15.86 -2.19
CA THR A 299 -0.41 -16.21 -3.50
C THR A 299 0.54 -17.03 -4.36
N ARG A 300 1.86 -16.99 -4.08
CA ARG A 300 2.93 -17.58 -4.90
C ARG A 300 2.86 -17.16 -6.37
N THR A 301 2.48 -15.92 -6.61
CA THR A 301 2.44 -15.33 -7.96
C THR A 301 3.77 -14.67 -8.29
N ALA A 302 4.17 -14.70 -9.57
CA ALA A 302 5.35 -13.98 -10.04
C ALA A 302 5.18 -12.46 -9.89
N GLN A 303 3.97 -11.98 -10.15
CA GLN A 303 3.57 -10.58 -10.00
C GLN A 303 3.01 -10.33 -8.61
N ILE A 304 3.12 -9.07 -8.15
CA ILE A 304 2.51 -8.64 -6.89
C ILE A 304 0.99 -8.50 -7.10
N PRO A 305 0.15 -9.24 -6.35
CA PRO A 305 -1.30 -9.20 -6.52
C PRO A 305 -1.88 -7.96 -5.83
N LEU A 306 -2.33 -6.94 -6.60
CA LEU A 306 -2.80 -5.67 -6.05
C LEU A 306 -3.95 -5.83 -5.05
N LEU A 307 -4.97 -6.61 -5.40
CA LEU A 307 -6.12 -6.83 -4.50
C LEU A 307 -5.71 -7.47 -3.18
N CYS A 308 -4.88 -8.52 -3.22
CA CYS A 308 -4.41 -9.15 -1.98
C CYS A 308 -3.49 -8.20 -1.17
N SER A 309 -2.70 -7.36 -1.84
CA SER A 309 -1.87 -6.34 -1.19
C SER A 309 -2.72 -5.26 -0.51
N ALA A 310 -3.77 -4.80 -1.17
CA ALA A 310 -4.73 -3.87 -0.60
C ALA A 310 -5.42 -4.44 0.65
N LEU A 311 -6.04 -5.62 0.51
CA LEU A 311 -6.74 -6.28 1.62
C LEU A 311 -5.82 -6.55 2.82
N LEU A 312 -4.60 -7.00 2.55
CA LEU A 312 -3.63 -7.24 3.62
C LEU A 312 -3.16 -5.95 4.28
N GLY A 313 -2.98 -4.87 3.51
CA GLY A 313 -2.71 -3.54 4.06
C GLY A 313 -3.83 -3.08 5.01
N ALA A 314 -5.09 -3.26 4.61
CA ALA A 314 -6.24 -2.97 5.46
C ALA A 314 -6.25 -3.82 6.76
N VAL A 315 -6.01 -5.13 6.64
CA VAL A 315 -5.90 -6.02 7.81
C VAL A 315 -4.80 -5.56 8.75
N ILE A 316 -3.61 -5.23 8.23
CA ILE A 316 -2.47 -4.79 9.05
C ILE A 316 -2.81 -3.51 9.80
N VAL A 317 -3.36 -2.49 9.13
CA VAL A 317 -3.64 -1.19 9.76
C VAL A 317 -4.76 -1.31 10.79
N VAL A 318 -5.89 -1.95 10.44
CA VAL A 318 -7.03 -2.10 11.37
C VAL A 318 -6.64 -2.96 12.58
N PHE A 319 -5.89 -4.03 12.38
CA PHE A 319 -5.41 -4.88 13.48
C PHE A 319 -4.37 -4.17 14.35
N ALA A 320 -3.43 -3.44 13.74
CA ALA A 320 -2.44 -2.66 14.48
C ALA A 320 -3.11 -1.57 15.33
N ASP A 321 -4.12 -0.85 14.80
CA ASP A 321 -4.83 0.17 15.56
C ASP A 321 -5.67 -0.45 16.71
N LEU A 322 -6.28 -1.62 16.48
CA LEU A 322 -6.95 -2.39 17.55
C LEU A 322 -5.98 -2.71 18.69
N LEU A 323 -4.79 -3.19 18.37
CA LEU A 323 -3.74 -3.47 19.36
C LEU A 323 -3.24 -2.19 20.04
N ALA A 324 -3.03 -1.11 19.26
CA ALA A 324 -2.55 0.18 19.72
C ALA A 324 -3.41 0.78 20.82
N ARG A 325 -4.73 0.60 20.72
CA ARG A 325 -5.70 1.04 21.72
C ARG A 325 -5.74 0.19 22.98
N ARG A 326 -5.24 -1.06 22.93
CA ARG A 326 -5.43 -2.03 24.02
C ARG A 326 -4.16 -2.34 24.80
N LEU A 327 -2.99 -2.28 24.16
CA LEU A 327 -1.73 -2.73 24.76
C LEU A 327 -1.30 -1.92 25.98
N LEU A 328 -1.53 -0.60 25.98
CA LEU A 328 -1.13 0.29 27.08
C LEU A 328 -2.31 1.11 27.64
N SER A 329 -3.55 0.57 27.57
CA SER A 329 -4.73 1.25 28.12
C SER A 329 -4.47 1.76 29.55
N PRO A 330 -4.84 3.03 29.91
CA PRO A 330 -5.67 3.94 29.13
C PRO A 330 -4.94 4.78 28.08
N THR A 331 -3.62 4.68 27.93
CA THR A 331 -2.84 5.43 26.93
C THR A 331 -2.92 4.73 25.57
N GLU A 332 -3.38 5.44 24.55
CA GLU A 332 -3.39 4.92 23.20
C GLU A 332 -2.05 5.15 22.49
N LEU A 333 -1.52 4.10 21.89
CA LEU A 333 -0.34 4.21 21.04
C LEU A 333 -0.71 4.66 19.62
N PRO A 334 0.15 5.42 18.93
CA PRO A 334 -0.01 5.66 17.50
C PRO A 334 0.12 4.36 16.70
N VAL A 335 -0.72 4.17 15.69
CA VAL A 335 -0.70 2.96 14.85
C VAL A 335 0.64 2.76 14.14
N GLY A 336 1.30 3.87 13.73
CA GLY A 336 2.61 3.85 13.08
C GLY A 336 3.71 3.25 13.95
N VAL A 337 3.66 3.44 15.27
CA VAL A 337 4.61 2.82 16.21
C VAL A 337 4.49 1.29 16.18
N LEU A 338 3.27 0.77 16.20
CA LEU A 338 3.03 -0.68 16.16
C LEU A 338 3.40 -1.30 14.82
N THR A 339 3.05 -0.65 13.72
CA THR A 339 3.43 -1.14 12.39
C THR A 339 4.94 -1.14 12.20
N ALA A 340 5.66 -0.14 12.76
CA ALA A 340 7.11 -0.10 12.75
C ALA A 340 7.74 -1.19 13.64
N ALA A 341 7.20 -1.40 14.85
CA ALA A 341 7.69 -2.41 15.79
C ALA A 341 7.59 -3.85 15.23
N VAL A 342 6.57 -4.15 14.43
CA VAL A 342 6.42 -5.45 13.75
C VAL A 342 7.17 -5.47 12.42
N GLY A 343 7.16 -4.34 11.70
CA GLY A 343 7.71 -4.23 10.36
C GLY A 343 9.23 -4.33 10.30
N ALA A 344 9.93 -3.69 11.24
CA ALA A 344 11.39 -3.69 11.27
C ALA A 344 11.99 -5.10 11.51
N PRO A 345 11.54 -5.90 12.49
CA PRO A 345 11.98 -7.29 12.65
C PRO A 345 11.67 -8.17 11.42
N TYR A 346 10.50 -7.99 10.82
CA TYR A 346 10.16 -8.72 9.60
C TYR A 346 11.10 -8.38 8.44
N LEU A 347 11.46 -7.11 8.29
CA LEU A 347 12.40 -6.67 7.26
C LEU A 347 13.78 -7.32 7.47
N ILE A 348 14.29 -7.30 8.70
CA ILE A 348 15.56 -7.96 9.07
C ILE A 348 15.51 -9.45 8.72
N TRP A 349 14.44 -10.15 9.12
CA TRP A 349 14.24 -11.56 8.80
C TRP A 349 14.22 -11.81 7.29
N LEU A 350 13.58 -10.92 6.52
CA LEU A 350 13.50 -11.03 5.07
C LEU A 350 14.88 -10.91 4.40
N ILE A 351 15.71 -9.99 4.88
CA ILE A 351 17.08 -9.76 4.37
C ILE A 351 17.97 -10.97 4.69
N VAL A 352 17.92 -11.46 5.93
CA VAL A 352 18.73 -12.60 6.37
C VAL A 352 18.36 -13.86 5.57
N ARG A 353 17.06 -14.14 5.40
CA ARG A 353 16.60 -15.32 4.67
C ARG A 353 16.82 -15.25 3.17
N GLY A 354 16.84 -14.05 2.60
CA GLY A 354 17.18 -13.83 1.19
C GLY A 354 18.63 -14.14 0.84
N ARG A 355 19.55 -14.04 1.81
CA ARG A 355 20.98 -14.38 1.65
C ARG A 355 21.26 -15.90 1.69
N THR A 356 20.46 -16.67 2.40
CA THR A 356 20.65 -18.13 2.54
C THR A 356 20.15 -18.94 1.34
N GLY A 357 19.48 -18.33 0.37
CA GLY A 357 18.91 -18.99 -0.81
C GLY A 357 19.81 -19.05 -2.05
N ARG A 358 21.08 -18.66 -1.98
CA ARG A 358 22.08 -18.90 -3.03
C ARG A 358 23.17 -19.86 -2.52
N PRO A 359 23.00 -21.19 -2.67
CA PRO A 359 24.16 -22.07 -2.63
C PRO A 359 25.01 -21.72 -3.86
N GLY A 360 26.29 -21.45 -3.61
CA GLY A 360 27.26 -21.14 -4.64
C GLY A 360 27.25 -22.19 -5.77
N ARG A 361 26.93 -21.78 -6.96
CA ARG A 361 27.44 -22.41 -8.16
C ARG A 361 28.93 -22.06 -8.22
N THR A 362 29.74 -22.80 -7.47
CA THR A 362 31.16 -22.88 -7.75
C THR A 362 31.29 -23.36 -9.18
N ALA A 363 31.81 -22.49 -10.02
CA ALA A 363 32.38 -22.87 -11.29
C ALA A 363 33.47 -23.91 -11.02
N GLY A 364 33.13 -25.16 -11.20
CA GLY A 364 34.09 -26.21 -11.45
C GLY A 364 34.47 -26.11 -12.92
N GLY A 365 35.50 -25.33 -13.21
CA GLY A 365 36.30 -25.54 -14.40
C GLY A 365 37.12 -26.77 -14.16
N ASN A 366 37.23 -27.61 -15.17
CA ASN A 366 38.51 -28.21 -15.50
C ASN A 366 38.44 -29.00 -16.82
N ALA A 367 39.45 -28.72 -17.53
CA ALA A 367 40.17 -29.45 -18.58
C ALA A 367 39.51 -29.45 -19.95
#